data_6f73b75dd56c19397bec403eff4a853e
#
_entry.id   6f73b75dd56c19397bec403eff4a853e
#
_cell.length_a   1.000
_cell.length_b   1.000
_cell.length_c   1.000
_cell.angle_alpha   90.00
_cell.angle_beta   90.00
_cell.angle_gamma   90.00
#
_symmetry.space_group_name_H-M   'P 1'
#
loop_
_entity.id
_entity.type
_entity.pdbx_description
1 polymer ?
#
loop_
_entity_poly.entity_id
_entity_poly.type
_entity_poly.pdbx_seq_one_letter_code
_entity_poly.pdbx_strand_id
1 'polypeptide(L)'
;MTALRKTTAALISDAAPFAIRAERATDVAAREALLDACFGDNRHTRTCQRLRDGRAPAEGLALSAVRRGRLVGTVRLWHVSAGGIPALMLGPLAMEASSRQFGVGAALMDHALAAAKARGHRAVILLGDAPYYARFGFSAAKTCELTLPGTFERERLLGLELQEGGLDGAWGMICATGAPLRKVRSGRARKALLVPRVA
;
A
#
# COMPACT_ATOMS: atom_id res chain seq x y z
N MET A 1 21.42 -19.60 -57.58
CA MET A 1 20.53 -20.06 -56.46
C MET A 1 20.99 -19.38 -55.18
N THR A 2 20.35 -18.26 -54.86
CA THR A 2 20.76 -17.41 -53.73
C THR A 2 19.82 -17.69 -52.55
N ALA A 3 20.38 -18.25 -51.47
CA ALA A 3 19.62 -18.60 -50.27
C ALA A 3 19.32 -17.34 -49.43
N LEU A 4 18.04 -17.01 -49.30
CA LEU A 4 17.53 -15.93 -48.50
C LEU A 4 17.62 -16.32 -47.02
N ARG A 5 18.54 -15.71 -46.25
CA ARG A 5 18.63 -15.85 -44.78
C ARG A 5 17.46 -15.08 -44.16
N LYS A 6 16.47 -15.79 -43.67
CA LYS A 6 15.43 -15.24 -42.80
C LYS A 6 16.06 -14.90 -41.44
N THR A 7 16.26 -13.63 -41.17
CA THR A 7 16.62 -13.13 -39.85
C THR A 7 15.38 -13.21 -38.97
N THR A 8 15.37 -14.15 -38.05
CA THR A 8 14.33 -14.25 -37.00
C THR A 8 14.59 -13.12 -36.01
N ALA A 9 13.79 -12.06 -36.11
CA ALA A 9 13.76 -11.03 -35.07
C ALA A 9 13.28 -11.69 -33.77
N ALA A 10 14.16 -11.75 -32.78
CA ALA A 10 13.81 -12.19 -31.43
C ALA A 10 12.72 -11.28 -30.88
N LEU A 11 11.56 -11.84 -30.58
CA LEU A 11 10.51 -11.19 -29.81
C LEU A 11 11.11 -10.80 -28.45
N ILE A 12 11.40 -9.52 -28.29
CA ILE A 12 11.76 -8.95 -26.99
C ILE A 12 10.55 -9.17 -26.10
N SER A 13 10.71 -10.09 -25.14
CA SER A 13 9.72 -10.31 -24.08
C SER A 13 9.38 -8.97 -23.45
N ASP A 14 8.09 -8.63 -23.47
CA ASP A 14 7.53 -7.41 -22.88
C ASP A 14 7.50 -7.55 -21.35
N ALA A 15 8.68 -7.78 -20.75
CA ALA A 15 8.84 -7.78 -19.31
C ALA A 15 8.53 -6.37 -18.81
N ALA A 16 7.57 -6.24 -17.90
CA ALA A 16 7.21 -4.98 -17.29
C ALA A 16 8.48 -4.21 -16.88
N PRO A 17 8.60 -2.93 -17.20
CA PRO A 17 9.83 -2.15 -16.99
C PRO A 17 10.17 -1.93 -15.50
N PHE A 18 9.44 -2.56 -14.60
CA PHE A 18 9.58 -2.52 -13.15
C PHE A 18 9.17 -3.88 -12.54
N ALA A 19 9.63 -4.14 -11.31
CA ALA A 19 9.22 -5.31 -10.53
C ALA A 19 8.45 -4.87 -9.28
N ILE A 20 7.40 -5.62 -8.90
CA ILE A 20 6.68 -5.45 -7.63
C ILE A 20 7.14 -6.53 -6.67
N ARG A 21 7.43 -6.13 -5.43
CA ARG A 21 7.84 -7.01 -4.34
C ARG A 21 7.34 -6.52 -3.00
N ALA A 22 7.44 -7.37 -1.99
CA ALA A 22 7.24 -6.93 -0.60
C ALA A 22 8.22 -5.80 -0.25
N GLU A 23 7.72 -4.83 0.51
CA GLU A 23 8.53 -3.73 1.05
C GLU A 23 9.62 -4.28 1.97
N ARG A 24 10.81 -3.68 1.91
CA ARG A 24 11.96 -4.00 2.76
C ARG A 24 12.24 -2.87 3.73
N ALA A 25 12.89 -3.16 4.84
CA ALA A 25 13.32 -2.13 5.79
C ALA A 25 14.19 -1.04 5.14
N THR A 26 14.98 -1.41 4.13
CA THR A 26 15.82 -0.48 3.35
C THR A 26 15.01 0.45 2.44
N ASP A 27 13.74 0.17 2.16
CA ASP A 27 12.89 1.01 1.33
C ASP A 27 12.31 2.21 2.09
N VAL A 28 12.36 2.20 3.43
CA VAL A 28 11.65 3.16 4.29
C VAL A 28 11.98 4.60 3.91
N ALA A 29 13.26 4.96 3.82
CA ALA A 29 13.66 6.33 3.50
C ALA A 29 13.19 6.77 2.09
N ALA A 30 13.36 5.91 1.09
CA ALA A 30 12.93 6.19 -0.28
C ALA A 30 11.40 6.28 -0.39
N ARG A 31 10.67 5.42 0.34
CA ARG A 31 9.21 5.48 0.42
C ARG A 31 8.72 6.77 1.05
N GLU A 32 9.28 7.18 2.20
CA GLU A 32 8.85 8.44 2.85
C GLU A 32 9.09 9.63 1.92
N ALA A 33 10.26 9.72 1.28
CA ALA A 33 10.55 10.76 0.30
C ALA A 33 9.57 10.76 -0.88
N LEU A 34 9.18 9.58 -1.39
CA LEU A 34 8.18 9.46 -2.45
C LEU A 34 6.80 9.94 -1.98
N LEU A 35 6.41 9.61 -0.74
CA LEU A 35 5.14 10.04 -0.17
C LEU A 35 5.11 11.56 0.04
N ASP A 36 6.21 12.17 0.52
CA ASP A 36 6.33 13.61 0.66
C ASP A 36 6.23 14.30 -0.70
N ALA A 37 6.91 13.79 -1.72
CA ALA A 37 6.82 14.32 -3.09
C ALA A 37 5.43 14.22 -3.70
N CYS A 38 4.66 13.16 -3.38
CA CYS A 38 3.32 12.93 -3.94
C CYS A 38 2.21 13.68 -3.19
N PHE A 39 2.33 13.85 -1.89
CA PHE A 39 1.23 14.30 -1.03
C PHE A 39 1.52 15.58 -0.25
N GLY A 40 2.75 16.05 -0.25
CA GLY A 40 3.21 17.23 0.49
C GLY A 40 3.39 16.97 2.00
N ASP A 41 3.92 17.96 2.70
CA ASP A 41 4.33 17.87 4.11
C ASP A 41 3.14 17.63 5.06
N ASN A 42 1.94 18.09 4.67
CA ASN A 42 0.73 17.93 5.47
C ASN A 42 0.04 16.56 5.32
N ARG A 43 0.68 15.59 4.64
CA ARG A 43 0.11 14.23 4.46
C ARG A 43 -0.22 13.52 5.78
N HIS A 44 0.49 13.86 6.84
CA HIS A 44 0.29 13.31 8.18
C HIS A 44 -0.98 13.79 8.88
N THR A 45 -1.59 14.89 8.44
CA THR A 45 -2.83 15.44 9.01
C THR A 45 -4.08 14.90 8.34
N ARG A 46 -3.95 14.14 7.26
CA ARG A 46 -5.09 13.60 6.49
C ARG A 46 -5.88 12.58 7.31
N THR A 47 -7.20 12.58 7.13
CA THR A 47 -8.14 11.74 7.87
C THR A 47 -7.74 10.27 7.93
N CYS A 48 -7.37 9.65 6.79
CA CYS A 48 -6.94 8.25 6.76
C CYS A 48 -5.62 7.98 7.51
N GLN A 49 -4.80 9.01 7.80
CA GLN A 49 -3.57 8.82 8.56
C GLN A 49 -3.86 8.35 9.99
N ARG A 50 -4.95 8.83 10.59
CA ARG A 50 -5.40 8.41 11.94
C ARG A 50 -5.62 6.90 12.07
N LEU A 51 -5.97 6.22 10.95
CA LEU A 51 -6.15 4.77 10.93
C LEU A 51 -4.84 3.99 10.81
N ARG A 52 -3.73 4.68 10.50
CA ARG A 52 -2.40 4.10 10.26
C ARG A 52 -1.39 4.44 11.33
N ASP A 53 -1.60 5.53 12.06
CA ASP A 53 -0.66 6.02 13.07
C ASP A 53 -0.39 4.99 14.15
N GLY A 54 0.90 4.72 14.38
CA GLY A 54 1.34 3.75 15.37
C GLY A 54 0.99 2.29 15.05
N ARG A 55 0.52 1.98 13.85
CA ARG A 55 0.13 0.63 13.41
C ARG A 55 1.12 0.06 12.39
N ALA A 56 1.22 -1.25 12.36
CA ALA A 56 1.89 -1.98 11.28
C ALA A 56 0.92 -2.17 10.10
N PRO A 57 1.39 -2.14 8.84
CA PRO A 57 0.59 -2.57 7.71
C PRO A 57 0.20 -4.04 7.88
N ALA A 58 -0.87 -4.46 7.22
CA ALA A 58 -1.29 -5.86 7.21
C ALA A 58 -0.16 -6.72 6.62
N GLU A 59 0.06 -7.90 7.20
CA GLU A 59 1.19 -8.77 6.85
C GLU A 59 1.19 -9.13 5.36
N GLY A 60 2.34 -8.93 4.71
CA GLY A 60 2.52 -9.17 3.28
C GLY A 60 1.78 -8.20 2.35
N LEU A 61 1.18 -7.13 2.89
CA LEU A 61 0.40 -6.14 2.14
C LEU A 61 1.04 -4.74 2.17
N ALA A 62 2.35 -4.67 2.34
CA ALA A 62 3.19 -3.51 2.06
C ALA A 62 4.05 -3.84 0.83
N LEU A 63 3.82 -3.16 -0.29
CA LEU A 63 4.43 -3.46 -1.58
C LEU A 63 5.21 -2.26 -2.11
N SER A 64 6.34 -2.57 -2.75
CA SER A 64 7.20 -1.62 -3.45
C SER A 64 7.32 -1.98 -4.92
N ALA A 65 7.11 -1.01 -5.81
CA ALA A 65 7.49 -1.11 -7.21
C ALA A 65 8.92 -0.57 -7.37
N VAL A 66 9.79 -1.37 -7.99
CA VAL A 66 11.21 -1.07 -8.16
C VAL A 66 11.60 -1.11 -9.63
N ARG A 67 12.27 -0.07 -10.10
CA ARG A 67 12.79 0.05 -11.47
C ARG A 67 14.27 0.40 -11.42
N ARG A 68 15.11 -0.41 -12.07
CA ARG A 68 16.58 -0.20 -12.10
C ARG A 68 17.17 0.01 -10.69
N GLY A 69 16.73 -0.81 -9.72
CA GLY A 69 17.19 -0.74 -8.34
C GLY A 69 16.60 0.40 -7.47
N ARG A 70 15.80 1.32 -8.05
CA ARG A 70 15.17 2.44 -7.33
C ARG A 70 13.70 2.18 -7.07
N LEU A 71 13.19 2.59 -5.91
CA LEU A 71 11.78 2.59 -5.58
C LEU A 71 11.07 3.66 -6.41
N VAL A 72 10.08 3.24 -7.20
CA VAL A 72 9.29 4.12 -8.08
C VAL A 72 7.79 4.12 -7.75
N GLY A 73 7.37 3.28 -6.82
CA GLY A 73 5.99 3.25 -6.35
C GLY A 73 5.84 2.44 -5.08
N THR A 74 4.76 2.69 -4.35
CA THR A 74 4.43 1.98 -3.11
C THR A 74 2.92 1.92 -2.90
N VAL A 75 2.45 0.84 -2.26
CA VAL A 75 1.11 0.73 -1.71
C VAL A 75 1.14 -0.07 -0.42
N ARG A 76 0.29 0.28 0.53
CA ARG A 76 0.12 -0.44 1.79
C ARG A 76 -1.35 -0.62 2.10
N LEU A 77 -1.68 -1.73 2.76
CA LEU A 77 -3.01 -1.97 3.31
C LEU A 77 -2.91 -2.16 4.82
N TRP A 78 -3.96 -1.76 5.52
CA TRP A 78 -4.00 -1.67 6.98
C TRP A 78 -5.26 -2.33 7.50
N HIS A 79 -5.16 -3.13 8.56
CA HIS A 79 -6.35 -3.71 9.18
C HIS A 79 -7.22 -2.62 9.79
N VAL A 80 -8.50 -2.67 9.45
CA VAL A 80 -9.55 -1.81 10.02
C VAL A 80 -10.80 -2.63 10.34
N SER A 81 -11.64 -2.09 11.20
CA SER A 81 -13.03 -2.51 11.38
C SER A 81 -13.92 -1.48 10.69
N ALA A 82 -14.69 -1.92 9.72
CA ALA A 82 -15.70 -1.11 9.04
C ALA A 82 -17.05 -1.29 9.76
N GLY A 83 -17.28 -0.51 10.84
CA GLY A 83 -18.49 -0.66 11.64
C GLY A 83 -18.70 -2.05 12.23
N GLY A 84 -17.64 -2.70 12.69
CA GLY A 84 -17.66 -4.08 13.21
C GLY A 84 -17.20 -5.15 12.21
N ILE A 85 -17.26 -4.89 10.91
CA ILE A 85 -16.85 -5.83 9.85
C ILE A 85 -15.34 -5.71 9.60
N PRO A 86 -14.55 -6.81 9.65
CA PRO A 86 -13.13 -6.79 9.33
C PRO A 86 -12.89 -6.43 7.86
N ALA A 87 -12.07 -5.40 7.63
CA ALA A 87 -11.71 -4.93 6.30
C ALA A 87 -10.25 -4.45 6.26
N LEU A 88 -9.80 -4.09 5.07
CA LEU A 88 -8.51 -3.43 4.86
C LEU A 88 -8.74 -1.98 4.39
N MET A 89 -7.97 -1.03 4.96
CA MET A 89 -7.84 0.33 4.42
C MET A 89 -6.63 0.35 3.48
N LEU A 90 -6.85 0.60 2.20
CA LEU A 90 -5.78 0.74 1.21
C LEU A 90 -5.24 2.17 1.20
N GLY A 91 -3.93 2.29 1.21
CA GLY A 91 -3.21 3.54 1.05
C GLY A 91 -2.13 3.77 2.12
N PRO A 92 -1.21 4.67 1.84
CA PRO A 92 -1.11 5.47 0.63
C PRO A 92 -0.70 4.64 -0.59
N LEU A 93 -1.24 4.98 -1.77
CA LEU A 93 -0.73 4.56 -3.07
C LEU A 93 0.01 5.74 -3.68
N ALA A 94 1.29 5.58 -3.94
CA ALA A 94 2.12 6.63 -4.52
C ALA A 94 3.04 6.06 -5.60
N MET A 95 3.35 6.88 -6.63
CA MET A 95 4.29 6.55 -7.68
C MET A 95 4.99 7.79 -8.21
N GLU A 96 6.24 7.64 -8.62
CA GLU A 96 6.96 8.72 -9.32
C GLU A 96 6.20 9.18 -10.57
N ALA A 97 6.14 10.50 -10.80
CA ALA A 97 5.44 11.08 -11.95
C ALA A 97 5.96 10.50 -13.29
N SER A 98 7.29 10.34 -13.40
CA SER A 98 7.97 9.76 -14.56
C SER A 98 7.64 8.27 -14.80
N SER A 99 7.08 7.59 -13.82
CA SER A 99 6.74 6.17 -13.89
C SER A 99 5.26 5.90 -14.15
N ARG A 100 4.41 6.95 -14.18
CA ARG A 100 2.96 6.82 -14.41
C ARG A 100 2.62 6.17 -15.75
N GLN A 101 3.34 6.52 -16.79
CA GLN A 101 3.16 5.98 -18.16
C GLN A 101 3.41 4.47 -18.26
N PHE A 102 4.11 3.86 -17.29
CA PHE A 102 4.39 2.42 -17.27
C PHE A 102 3.33 1.61 -16.52
N GLY A 103 2.22 2.22 -16.10
CA GLY A 103 1.15 1.51 -15.40
C GLY A 103 1.48 1.06 -13.96
N VAL A 104 2.52 1.63 -13.33
CA VAL A 104 2.99 1.22 -11.98
C VAL A 104 1.86 1.25 -10.95
N GLY A 105 0.99 2.29 -10.99
CA GLY A 105 -0.11 2.41 -10.05
C GLY A 105 -1.15 1.30 -10.20
N ALA A 106 -1.52 0.97 -11.44
CA ALA A 106 -2.46 -0.12 -11.73
C ALA A 106 -1.88 -1.46 -11.29
N ALA A 107 -0.64 -1.75 -11.65
CA ALA A 107 0.02 -2.99 -11.28
C ALA A 107 0.17 -3.15 -9.75
N LEU A 108 0.46 -2.07 -9.00
CA LEU A 108 0.46 -2.09 -7.54
C LEU A 108 -0.92 -2.40 -6.96
N MET A 109 -1.99 -1.81 -7.54
CA MET A 109 -3.37 -2.11 -7.15
C MET A 109 -3.71 -3.58 -7.38
N ASP A 110 -3.48 -4.10 -8.58
CA ASP A 110 -3.78 -5.49 -8.93
C ASP A 110 -3.04 -6.46 -8.02
N HIS A 111 -1.74 -6.25 -7.77
CA HIS A 111 -0.96 -7.08 -6.84
C HIS A 111 -1.48 -7.00 -5.41
N ALA A 112 -1.82 -5.81 -4.93
CA ALA A 112 -2.30 -5.62 -3.57
C ALA A 112 -3.66 -6.30 -3.36
N LEU A 113 -4.60 -6.15 -4.32
CA LEU A 113 -5.92 -6.78 -4.25
C LEU A 113 -5.84 -8.31 -4.37
N ALA A 114 -5.03 -8.82 -5.29
CA ALA A 114 -4.78 -10.25 -5.42
C ALA A 114 -4.15 -10.84 -4.15
N ALA A 115 -3.16 -10.16 -3.58
CA ALA A 115 -2.51 -10.58 -2.35
C ALA A 115 -3.46 -10.52 -1.14
N ALA A 116 -4.34 -9.52 -1.05
CA ALA A 116 -5.37 -9.42 -0.02
C ALA A 116 -6.38 -10.57 -0.13
N LYS A 117 -6.88 -10.84 -1.35
CA LYS A 117 -7.81 -11.94 -1.63
C LYS A 117 -7.21 -13.30 -1.29
N ALA A 118 -5.96 -13.54 -1.69
CA ALA A 118 -5.24 -14.80 -1.41
C ALA A 118 -5.02 -15.05 0.09
N ARG A 119 -5.03 -13.98 0.91
CA ARG A 119 -4.94 -14.05 2.39
C ARG A 119 -6.30 -14.12 3.08
N GLY A 120 -7.39 -14.27 2.33
CA GLY A 120 -8.72 -14.43 2.88
C GLY A 120 -9.38 -13.13 3.35
N HIS A 121 -8.83 -11.96 3.00
CA HIS A 121 -9.52 -10.69 3.30
C HIS A 121 -10.76 -10.56 2.42
N ARG A 122 -11.86 -10.10 3.03
CA ARG A 122 -13.16 -10.05 2.36
C ARG A 122 -13.45 -8.71 1.70
N ALA A 123 -12.87 -7.62 2.21
CA ALA A 123 -13.14 -6.28 1.69
C ALA A 123 -11.94 -5.35 1.82
N VAL A 124 -11.87 -4.39 0.90
CA VAL A 124 -10.91 -3.28 0.88
C VAL A 124 -11.66 -1.97 0.76
N ILE A 125 -11.27 -0.98 1.57
CA ILE A 125 -11.82 0.37 1.57
C ILE A 125 -10.69 1.34 1.27
N LEU A 126 -10.98 2.45 0.61
CA LEU A 126 -10.03 3.54 0.39
C LEU A 126 -10.74 4.89 0.33
N LEU A 127 -9.96 5.96 0.46
CA LEU A 127 -10.39 7.33 0.16
C LEU A 127 -9.62 7.81 -1.07
N GLY A 128 -10.31 7.99 -2.21
CA GLY A 128 -9.63 8.29 -3.48
C GLY A 128 -10.55 8.85 -4.56
N ASP A 129 -10.02 8.94 -5.76
CA ASP A 129 -10.73 9.43 -6.94
C ASP A 129 -11.61 8.32 -7.54
N ALA A 130 -12.94 8.47 -7.43
CA ALA A 130 -13.88 7.43 -7.83
C ALA A 130 -13.71 6.96 -9.29
N PRO A 131 -13.56 7.84 -10.30
CA PRO A 131 -13.30 7.44 -11.69
C PRO A 131 -12.04 6.57 -11.85
N TYR A 132 -10.98 6.89 -11.11
CA TYR A 132 -9.74 6.09 -11.16
C TYR A 132 -9.95 4.69 -10.58
N TYR A 133 -10.60 4.58 -9.41
CA TYR A 133 -10.73 3.31 -8.70
C TYR A 133 -11.88 2.44 -9.17
N ALA A 134 -12.85 2.97 -9.93
CA ALA A 134 -13.93 2.21 -10.54
C ALA A 134 -13.42 1.06 -11.44
N ARG A 135 -12.29 1.24 -12.13
CA ARG A 135 -11.66 0.21 -12.97
C ARG A 135 -11.24 -1.05 -12.21
N PHE A 136 -11.06 -0.95 -10.90
CA PHE A 136 -10.73 -2.06 -10.00
C PHE A 136 -11.96 -2.58 -9.27
N GLY A 137 -13.16 -2.09 -9.59
CA GLY A 137 -14.42 -2.49 -8.98
C GLY A 137 -14.80 -1.77 -7.69
N PHE A 138 -14.08 -0.71 -7.31
CA PHE A 138 -14.46 0.10 -6.15
C PHE A 138 -15.68 0.97 -6.43
N SER A 139 -16.55 1.11 -5.42
CA SER A 139 -17.75 1.92 -5.50
C SER A 139 -18.06 2.61 -4.17
N ALA A 140 -18.58 3.84 -4.22
CA ALA A 140 -19.06 4.56 -3.04
C ALA A 140 -20.34 3.93 -2.48
N ALA A 141 -21.12 3.23 -3.29
CA ALA A 141 -22.32 2.51 -2.85
C ALA A 141 -22.05 1.45 -1.78
N LYS A 142 -20.83 0.87 -1.78
CA LYS A 142 -20.41 -0.15 -0.79
C LYS A 142 -20.04 0.44 0.58
N THR A 143 -19.98 1.77 0.70
CA THR A 143 -19.55 2.48 1.91
C THR A 143 -20.52 3.56 2.36
N CYS A 144 -21.75 3.57 1.83
CA CYS A 144 -22.73 4.64 2.09
C CYS A 144 -23.03 4.85 3.59
N GLU A 145 -23.03 3.77 4.37
CA GLU A 145 -23.28 3.80 5.81
C GLU A 145 -22.01 3.96 6.67
N LEU A 146 -20.81 4.02 6.04
CA LEU A 146 -19.54 4.12 6.75
C LEU A 146 -19.09 5.57 6.90
N THR A 147 -18.34 5.86 7.98
CA THR A 147 -17.73 7.16 8.25
C THR A 147 -16.24 6.99 8.60
N LEU A 148 -15.47 8.08 8.46
CA LEU A 148 -14.06 8.16 8.87
C LEU A 148 -13.89 9.01 10.13
N PRO A 149 -12.81 8.83 10.90
CA PRO A 149 -12.54 9.63 12.10
C PRO A 149 -12.01 11.03 11.76
N GLY A 150 -12.80 11.81 10.99
CA GLY A 150 -12.48 13.17 10.55
C GLY A 150 -13.23 13.54 9.28
N THR A 151 -12.95 14.73 8.76
CA THR A 151 -13.60 15.24 7.54
C THR A 151 -13.15 14.49 6.31
N PHE A 152 -14.08 14.20 5.42
CA PHE A 152 -13.84 13.58 4.12
C PHE A 152 -15.01 13.88 3.16
N GLU A 153 -14.74 13.75 1.87
CA GLU A 153 -15.75 13.84 0.82
C GLU A 153 -16.39 12.45 0.67
N ARG A 154 -17.70 12.37 0.85
CA ARG A 154 -18.47 11.11 0.88
C ARG A 154 -18.25 10.26 -0.36
N GLU A 155 -18.29 10.86 -1.53
CA GLU A 155 -18.13 10.22 -2.84
C GLU A 155 -16.74 9.63 -3.06
N ARG A 156 -15.74 10.03 -2.25
CA ARG A 156 -14.37 9.52 -2.31
C ARG A 156 -14.12 8.33 -1.38
N LEU A 157 -15.04 8.04 -0.46
CA LEU A 157 -14.93 6.84 0.36
C LEU A 157 -15.49 5.66 -0.44
N LEU A 158 -14.61 4.77 -0.86
CA LEU A 158 -14.93 3.71 -1.79
C LEU A 158 -14.65 2.35 -1.17
N GLY A 159 -15.49 1.36 -1.48
CA GLY A 159 -15.34 -0.02 -1.04
C GLY A 159 -15.30 -1.00 -2.22
N LEU A 160 -14.55 -2.07 -2.02
CA LEU A 160 -14.50 -3.23 -2.90
C LEU A 160 -14.67 -4.49 -2.05
N GLU A 161 -15.61 -5.34 -2.43
CA GLU A 161 -15.74 -6.67 -1.88
C GLU A 161 -14.86 -7.65 -2.67
N LEU A 162 -13.89 -8.26 -1.99
CA LEU A 162 -13.06 -9.32 -2.55
C LEU A 162 -13.77 -10.68 -2.52
N GLN A 163 -14.76 -10.80 -1.64
CA GLN A 163 -15.73 -11.89 -1.54
C GLN A 163 -17.10 -11.26 -1.43
N GLU A 164 -18.09 -11.85 -2.05
CA GLU A 164 -19.48 -11.39 -2.00
C GLU A 164 -19.94 -11.25 -0.54
N GLY A 165 -20.66 -10.17 -0.24
CA GLY A 165 -21.11 -9.85 1.12
C GLY A 165 -19.99 -9.46 2.08
N GLY A 166 -18.80 -9.12 1.57
CA GLY A 166 -17.63 -8.75 2.39
C GLY A 166 -17.82 -7.48 3.21
N LEU A 167 -18.80 -6.63 2.86
CA LEU A 167 -19.19 -5.43 3.59
C LEU A 167 -20.65 -5.45 4.05
N ASP A 168 -21.32 -6.60 3.98
CA ASP A 168 -22.71 -6.68 4.44
C ASP A 168 -22.83 -6.35 5.91
N GLY A 169 -23.75 -5.46 6.24
CA GLY A 169 -23.94 -4.95 7.60
C GLY A 169 -22.87 -3.97 8.09
N ALA A 170 -21.97 -3.53 7.24
CA ALA A 170 -20.96 -2.52 7.58
C ALA A 170 -21.61 -1.13 7.73
N TRP A 171 -21.63 -0.57 8.94
CA TRP A 171 -22.19 0.76 9.22
C TRP A 171 -21.41 1.49 10.32
N GLY A 172 -21.40 2.83 10.29
CA GLY A 172 -20.77 3.65 11.33
C GLY A 172 -19.28 3.91 11.11
N MET A 173 -18.54 4.09 12.19
CA MET A 173 -17.15 4.56 12.16
C MET A 173 -16.16 3.46 11.76
N ILE A 174 -15.29 3.78 10.80
CA ILE A 174 -14.12 2.95 10.49
C ILE A 174 -13.04 3.18 11.56
N CYS A 175 -12.60 2.09 12.19
CA CYS A 175 -11.61 2.11 13.28
C CYS A 175 -10.37 1.29 12.92
N ALA A 176 -9.20 1.72 13.38
CA ALA A 176 -7.94 0.98 13.21
C ALA A 176 -7.92 -0.27 14.10
N THR A 177 -7.64 -1.45 13.51
CA THR A 177 -7.51 -2.73 14.22
C THR A 177 -6.14 -3.39 14.02
N GLY A 178 -5.26 -2.79 13.18
CA GLY A 178 -3.92 -3.31 12.92
C GLY A 178 -3.06 -3.40 14.19
N ALA A 179 -2.10 -4.33 14.17
CA ALA A 179 -1.14 -4.48 15.27
C ALA A 179 -0.35 -3.18 15.50
N PRO A 180 -0.05 -2.82 16.76
CA PRO A 180 0.82 -1.68 17.03
C PRO A 180 2.22 -1.89 16.42
N LEU A 181 2.82 -0.83 15.92
CA LEU A 181 4.25 -0.85 15.55
C LEU A 181 5.07 -1.21 16.79
N ARG A 182 5.80 -2.32 16.73
CA ARG A 182 6.77 -2.65 17.79
C ARG A 182 7.89 -1.61 17.74
N LYS A 183 7.97 -0.76 18.76
CA LYS A 183 9.16 0.06 18.96
C LYS A 183 10.35 -0.88 19.12
N VAL A 184 11.26 -0.91 18.15
CA VAL A 184 12.56 -1.56 18.34
C VAL A 184 13.20 -0.83 19.51
N ARG A 185 13.28 -1.48 20.67
CA ARG A 185 14.07 -0.95 21.79
C ARG A 185 15.52 -0.94 21.26
N SER A 186 16.03 0.24 20.94
CA SER A 186 17.44 0.44 20.71
C SER A 186 18.15 -0.05 21.97
N GLY A 187 18.82 -1.22 21.86
CA GLY A 187 19.59 -1.76 22.94
C GLY A 187 20.61 -0.72 23.36
N ARG A 188 20.46 -0.18 24.56
CA ARG A 188 21.52 0.59 25.20
C ARG A 188 22.77 -0.26 25.16
N ALA A 189 23.74 0.11 24.35
CA ALA A 189 25.08 -0.47 24.39
C ALA A 189 25.54 -0.40 25.87
N ARG A 190 25.65 -1.53 26.52
CA ARG A 190 26.29 -1.64 27.84
C ARG A 190 27.74 -1.19 27.63
N LYS A 191 28.03 0.04 28.03
CA LYS A 191 29.40 0.53 28.15
C LYS A 191 30.08 -0.36 29.18
N ALA A 192 30.93 -1.28 28.70
CA ALA A 192 31.75 -2.08 29.57
C ALA A 192 32.67 -1.15 30.35
N LEU A 193 32.48 -1.06 31.67
CA LEU A 193 33.43 -0.41 32.54
C LEU A 193 34.69 -1.28 32.54
N LEU A 194 35.72 -0.82 31.85
CA LEU A 194 37.08 -1.32 32.05
C LEU A 194 37.54 -0.84 33.43
N VAL A 195 37.63 -1.76 34.38
CA VAL A 195 38.29 -1.55 35.66
C VAL A 195 39.80 -1.66 35.42
N PRO A 196 40.62 -0.62 35.72
CA PRO A 196 42.07 -0.75 35.64
C PRO A 196 42.56 -1.72 36.72
N ARG A 197 43.30 -2.74 36.32
CA ARG A 197 44.10 -3.53 37.28
C ARG A 197 45.28 -2.67 37.73
N VAL A 198 45.33 -2.36 39.01
CA VAL A 198 46.52 -1.81 39.66
C VAL A 198 47.46 -2.97 39.96
N ALA A 199 48.74 -2.77 39.54
CA ALA A 199 49.84 -3.65 39.86
C ALA A 199 50.31 -3.49 41.30
#